data_6f7af2f674033771515156daa2022fd1
#
_entry.id   6f7af2f674033771515156daa2022fd1
#
_cell.length_a   1.000
_cell.length_b   1.000
_cell.length_c   1.000
_cell.angle_alpha   90.00
_cell.angle_beta   90.00
_cell.angle_gamma   90.00
#
_symmetry.space_group_name_H-M   'P 1'
#
loop_
_entity.id
_entity.type
_entity.pdbx_description
1 polymer ?
#
loop_
_entity_poly.entity_id
_entity_poly.type
_entity_poly.pdbx_seq_one_letter_code
_entity_poly.pdbx_strand_id
1 'polypeptide(L)'
;MKHTVTLRNGVQVPALGLGTWFLGENKAARAREMESLRAGVAAGMTLIDTAEMYGNGKAESLIKEVISDKKRDDLFLVSKVLPNNAGKHRLERALDDSMKRMGVEYLDLYLYHWR
;
A
#
# COMPACT_ATOMS: atom_id res chain seq x y z
N MET A 1 14.90 3.47 10.01
CA MET A 1 15.26 2.04 10.13
C MET A 1 16.68 1.84 9.66
N LYS A 2 17.45 1.08 10.41
CA LYS A 2 18.89 0.86 10.10
C LYS A 2 19.13 -0.14 8.97
N HIS A 3 18.21 -1.09 8.78
CA HIS A 3 18.40 -2.13 7.79
C HIS A 3 17.60 -1.81 6.54
N THR A 4 18.31 -1.59 5.44
CA THR A 4 17.70 -1.31 4.15
C THR A 4 18.21 -2.30 3.11
N VAL A 5 17.44 -2.43 2.03
CA VAL A 5 17.79 -3.21 0.85
C VAL A 5 17.80 -2.24 -0.32
N THR A 6 18.81 -2.37 -1.18
CA THR A 6 18.89 -1.55 -2.38
C THR A 6 18.33 -2.34 -3.56
N LEU A 7 17.29 -1.78 -4.18
CA LEU A 7 16.70 -2.40 -5.36
C LEU A 7 17.59 -2.19 -6.59
N ARG A 8 17.29 -2.96 -7.64
CA ARG A 8 18.10 -2.93 -8.87
C ARG A 8 18.24 -1.52 -9.47
N ASN A 9 17.21 -0.68 -9.32
CA ASN A 9 17.21 0.69 -9.83
C ASN A 9 17.91 1.68 -8.89
N GLY A 10 18.54 1.21 -7.82
CA GLY A 10 19.23 2.06 -6.87
C GLY A 10 18.37 2.60 -5.73
N VAL A 11 17.07 2.37 -5.75
CA VAL A 11 16.18 2.82 -4.69
C VAL A 11 16.39 1.97 -3.45
N GLN A 12 16.53 2.61 -2.30
CA GLN A 12 16.65 1.93 -1.02
C GLN A 12 15.29 1.81 -0.35
N VAL A 13 14.98 0.62 0.16
CA VAL A 13 13.75 0.35 0.89
C VAL A 13 14.09 -0.29 2.22
N PRO A 14 13.24 -0.12 3.26
CA PRO A 14 13.48 -0.82 4.53
C PRO A 14 13.37 -2.33 4.33
N ALA A 15 14.20 -3.08 5.06
CA ALA A 15 14.21 -4.53 4.98
C ALA A 15 12.92 -5.15 5.51
N LEU A 16 12.23 -4.45 6.42
CA LEU A 16 10.93 -4.85 6.94
C LEU A 16 9.88 -3.87 6.47
N GLY A 17 8.76 -4.38 6.00
CA GLY A 17 7.61 -3.58 5.59
C GLY A 17 6.35 -3.99 6.31
N LEU A 18 5.26 -3.32 6.00
CA LEU A 18 3.94 -3.56 6.58
C LEU A 18 3.03 -4.19 5.54
N GLY A 19 2.41 -5.33 5.90
CA GLY A 19 1.38 -5.95 5.08
C GLY A 19 -0.01 -5.55 5.56
N THR A 20 -0.97 -5.54 4.66
CA THR A 20 -2.34 -5.08 4.97
C THR A 20 -3.42 -6.09 4.61
N TRP A 21 -3.03 -7.32 4.30
CA TRP A 21 -4.03 -8.36 4.01
C TRP A 21 -4.92 -8.57 5.25
N PHE A 22 -6.22 -8.60 5.04
CA PHE A 22 -7.26 -8.69 6.07
C PHE A 22 -7.46 -7.41 6.90
N LEU A 23 -6.74 -6.35 6.62
CA LEU A 23 -6.97 -5.06 7.30
C LEU A 23 -8.06 -4.25 6.60
N GLY A 24 -8.71 -3.40 7.35
CA GLY A 24 -9.76 -2.51 6.83
C GLY A 24 -11.13 -3.14 6.73
N GLU A 25 -11.27 -4.46 6.97
CA GLU A 25 -12.52 -5.19 6.78
C GLU A 25 -13.46 -5.11 7.98
N ASN A 26 -12.90 -4.94 9.18
CA ASN A 26 -13.66 -4.95 10.42
C ASN A 26 -13.70 -3.53 11.01
N LYS A 27 -14.88 -2.93 11.02
CA LYS A 27 -15.05 -1.57 11.55
C LYS A 27 -14.63 -1.46 13.02
N ALA A 28 -14.89 -2.48 13.82
CA ALA A 28 -14.54 -2.48 15.25
C ALA A 28 -13.01 -2.52 15.46
N ALA A 29 -12.26 -3.08 14.52
CA ALA A 29 -10.80 -3.18 14.61
C ALA A 29 -10.08 -2.01 13.94
N ARG A 30 -10.79 -1.17 13.19
CA ARG A 30 -10.20 -0.16 12.32
C ARG A 30 -9.23 0.77 13.05
N ALA A 31 -9.65 1.32 14.20
CA ALA A 31 -8.81 2.25 14.95
C ALA A 31 -7.52 1.58 15.43
N ARG A 32 -7.61 0.35 15.88
CA ARG A 32 -6.46 -0.44 16.34
C ARG A 32 -5.52 -0.78 15.18
N GLU A 33 -6.08 -1.13 14.03
CA GLU A 33 -5.29 -1.40 12.82
C GLU A 33 -4.56 -0.15 12.35
N MET A 34 -5.23 0.99 12.35
CA MET A 34 -4.61 2.28 11.99
C MET A 34 -3.47 2.62 12.94
N GLU A 35 -3.67 2.42 14.24
CA GLU A 35 -2.65 2.67 15.25
C GLU A 35 -1.43 1.78 15.02
N SER A 36 -1.64 0.50 14.73
CA SER A 36 -0.56 -0.44 14.45
C SER A 36 0.24 -0.03 13.22
N LEU A 37 -0.44 0.36 12.14
CA LEU A 37 0.24 0.80 10.92
C LEU A 37 1.00 2.10 11.15
N ARG A 38 0.44 3.05 11.88
CA ARG A 38 1.12 4.30 12.21
C ARG A 38 2.37 4.04 13.06
N ALA A 39 2.29 3.13 14.01
CA ALA A 39 3.44 2.74 14.83
C ALA A 39 4.54 2.12 13.97
N GLY A 40 4.16 1.28 13.00
CA GLY A 40 5.12 0.68 12.08
C GLY A 40 5.83 1.71 11.23
N VAL A 41 5.08 2.66 10.67
CA VAL A 41 5.66 3.74 9.87
C VAL A 41 6.58 4.60 10.71
N ALA A 42 6.18 4.93 11.94
CA ALA A 42 7.00 5.72 12.86
C ALA A 42 8.29 4.99 13.23
N ALA A 43 8.28 3.66 13.25
CA ALA A 43 9.46 2.84 13.51
C ALA A 43 10.37 2.67 12.29
N GLY A 44 9.99 3.23 11.14
CA GLY A 44 10.78 3.16 9.92
C GLY A 44 10.32 2.12 8.91
N MET A 45 9.23 1.42 9.18
CA MET A 45 8.64 0.47 8.22
C MET A 45 7.79 1.22 7.20
N THR A 46 8.47 1.94 6.32
CA THR A 46 7.83 2.85 5.36
C THR A 46 7.45 2.20 4.04
N LEU A 47 7.74 0.91 3.88
CA LEU A 47 7.25 0.11 2.76
C LEU A 47 5.92 -0.52 3.18
N ILE A 48 4.85 -0.19 2.47
CA ILE A 48 3.51 -0.70 2.78
C ILE A 48 2.99 -1.49 1.59
N ASP A 49 2.67 -2.76 1.82
CA ASP A 49 2.15 -3.66 0.80
C ASP A 49 0.64 -3.80 0.94
N THR A 50 -0.06 -3.58 -0.15
CA THR A 50 -1.51 -3.74 -0.22
C THR A 50 -1.92 -4.28 -1.59
N ALA A 51 -3.21 -4.36 -1.83
CA ALA A 51 -3.78 -4.80 -3.10
C ALA A 51 -5.24 -4.34 -3.20
N GLU A 52 -5.72 -4.16 -4.44
CA GLU A 52 -7.13 -3.82 -4.64
C GLU A 52 -8.07 -4.91 -4.12
N MET A 53 -7.62 -6.16 -4.08
CA MET A 53 -8.39 -7.29 -3.58
C MET A 53 -8.59 -7.24 -2.05
N TYR A 54 -7.64 -6.67 -1.32
CA TYR A 54 -7.67 -6.72 0.14
C TYR A 54 -8.86 -5.92 0.67
N GLY A 55 -9.82 -6.64 1.27
CA GLY A 55 -11.06 -6.03 1.74
C GLY A 55 -11.85 -5.34 0.65
N ASN A 56 -11.65 -5.74 -0.61
CA ASN A 56 -12.28 -5.12 -1.77
C ASN A 56 -12.04 -3.61 -1.80
N GLY A 57 -10.78 -3.21 -1.61
CA GLY A 57 -10.35 -1.82 -1.60
C GLY A 57 -10.32 -1.16 -0.23
N LYS A 58 -10.83 -1.82 0.80
CA LYS A 58 -10.88 -1.25 2.15
C LYS A 58 -9.49 -1.12 2.77
N ALA A 59 -8.57 -2.04 2.45
CA ALA A 59 -7.19 -1.92 2.94
C ALA A 59 -6.51 -0.70 2.35
N GLU A 60 -6.69 -0.44 1.07
CA GLU A 60 -6.16 0.77 0.42
C GLU A 60 -6.75 2.03 1.05
N SER A 61 -8.05 2.03 1.34
CA SER A 61 -8.71 3.17 1.99
C SER A 61 -8.22 3.39 3.41
N LEU A 62 -7.90 2.32 4.14
CA LEU A 62 -7.31 2.41 5.46
C LEU A 62 -5.92 3.07 5.40
N ILE A 63 -5.12 2.67 4.42
CA ILE A 63 -3.80 3.26 4.20
C ILE A 63 -3.89 4.77 3.98
N LYS A 64 -4.89 5.22 3.22
CA LYS A 64 -5.10 6.65 2.99
C LYS A 64 -5.11 7.45 4.29
N GLU A 65 -5.85 6.96 5.29
CA GLU A 65 -5.92 7.64 6.58
C GLU A 65 -4.63 7.55 7.36
N VAL A 66 -3.94 6.41 7.27
CA VAL A 66 -2.67 6.21 7.98
C VAL A 66 -1.58 7.16 7.48
N ILE A 67 -1.52 7.40 6.18
CA ILE A 67 -0.45 8.18 5.56
C ILE A 67 -0.83 9.65 5.29
N SER A 68 -2.03 10.07 5.67
CA SER A 68 -2.55 11.41 5.34
C SER A 68 -1.67 12.55 5.85
N ASP A 69 -0.95 12.33 6.95
CA ASP A 69 -0.04 13.32 7.55
C ASP A 69 1.43 13.04 7.25
N LYS A 70 1.71 12.11 6.33
CA LYS A 70 3.07 11.72 5.99
C LYS A 70 3.49 12.33 4.66
N LYS A 71 4.79 12.57 4.53
CA LYS A 71 5.38 13.01 3.27
C LYS A 71 5.43 11.82 2.32
N ARG A 72 4.82 11.94 1.14
CA ARG A 72 4.71 10.85 0.18
C ARG A 72 6.07 10.26 -0.22
N ASP A 73 7.08 11.11 -0.37
CA ASP A 73 8.43 10.69 -0.76
C ASP A 73 9.12 9.81 0.28
N ASP A 74 8.66 9.85 1.53
CA ASP A 74 9.22 9.02 2.60
C ASP A 74 8.64 7.60 2.61
N LEU A 75 7.66 7.32 1.75
CA LEU A 75 6.95 6.06 1.72
C LEU A 75 7.24 5.30 0.43
N PHE A 76 7.22 3.96 0.54
CA PHE A 76 7.28 3.08 -0.63
C PHE A 76 5.99 2.26 -0.63
N LEU A 77 5.08 2.57 -1.55
CA LEU A 77 3.76 1.97 -1.59
C LEU A 77 3.66 0.96 -2.73
N VAL A 78 3.21 -0.24 -2.38
CA VAL A 78 3.03 -1.35 -3.31
C VAL A 78 1.55 -1.73 -3.34
N SER A 79 0.96 -1.79 -4.52
CA SER A 79 -0.36 -2.39 -4.67
C SER A 79 -0.36 -3.35 -5.86
N LYS A 80 -1.49 -3.98 -6.11
CA LYS A 80 -1.58 -5.06 -7.08
C LYS A 80 -2.90 -5.02 -7.81
N VAL A 81 -2.86 -5.37 -9.10
CA VAL A 81 -4.05 -5.46 -9.93
C VAL A 81 -4.51 -6.92 -10.00
N LEU A 82 -5.82 -7.14 -9.85
CA LEU A 82 -6.39 -8.47 -10.03
C LEU A 82 -6.33 -8.89 -11.51
N PRO A 83 -6.23 -10.19 -11.81
CA PRO A 83 -6.17 -10.67 -13.19
C PRO A 83 -7.33 -10.19 -14.06
N ASN A 84 -8.53 -10.13 -13.51
CA ASN A 84 -9.71 -9.69 -14.27
C ASN A 84 -9.71 -8.18 -14.57
N ASN A 85 -8.84 -7.41 -13.92
CA ASN A 85 -8.66 -5.98 -14.16
C ASN A 85 -7.37 -5.65 -14.91
N ALA A 86 -6.60 -6.65 -15.31
CA ALA A 86 -5.28 -6.46 -15.92
C ALA A 86 -5.34 -6.29 -17.45
N GLY A 87 -6.55 -6.21 -18.02
CA GLY A 87 -6.71 -5.96 -19.46
C GLY A 87 -6.30 -4.54 -19.84
N LYS A 88 -6.05 -4.34 -21.13
CA LYS A 88 -5.44 -3.13 -21.69
C LYS A 88 -6.04 -1.82 -21.18
N HIS A 89 -7.39 -1.72 -21.15
CA HIS A 89 -8.05 -0.49 -20.69
C HIS A 89 -8.43 -0.56 -19.20
N ARG A 90 -8.57 -1.77 -18.66
CA ARG A 90 -8.94 -1.97 -17.27
C ARG A 90 -7.78 -1.69 -16.32
N LEU A 91 -6.56 -1.95 -16.78
CA LEU A 91 -5.35 -1.77 -15.95
C LEU A 91 -5.20 -0.32 -15.50
N GLU A 92 -5.33 0.61 -16.43
CA GLU A 92 -5.23 2.04 -16.10
C GLU A 92 -6.31 2.46 -15.12
N ARG A 93 -7.54 2.00 -15.33
CA ARG A 93 -8.65 2.30 -14.44
C ARG A 93 -8.42 1.72 -13.06
N ALA A 94 -7.95 0.47 -12.97
CA ALA A 94 -7.66 -0.18 -11.70
C ALA A 94 -6.58 0.58 -10.93
N LEU A 95 -5.54 1.02 -11.63
CA LEU A 95 -4.47 1.82 -11.02
C LEU A 95 -5.01 3.15 -10.49
N ASP A 96 -5.80 3.85 -11.31
CA ASP A 96 -6.39 5.13 -10.90
C ASP A 96 -7.29 4.96 -9.69
N ASP A 97 -8.09 3.90 -9.65
CA ASP A 97 -8.98 3.62 -8.53
C ASP A 97 -8.18 3.33 -7.25
N SER A 98 -7.10 2.54 -7.36
CA SER A 98 -6.22 2.28 -6.23
C SER A 98 -5.57 3.56 -5.71
N MET A 99 -5.07 4.39 -6.61
CA MET A 99 -4.45 5.66 -6.21
C MET A 99 -5.46 6.60 -5.53
N LYS A 100 -6.70 6.63 -6.01
CA LYS A 100 -7.76 7.42 -5.38
C LYS A 100 -8.08 6.91 -3.98
N ARG A 101 -8.20 5.59 -3.82
CA ARG A 101 -8.46 5.01 -2.50
C ARG A 101 -7.36 5.32 -1.51
N MET A 102 -6.11 5.30 -1.97
CA MET A 102 -4.94 5.59 -1.12
C MET A 102 -4.64 7.08 -0.99
N GLY A 103 -5.28 7.92 -1.81
CA GLY A 103 -5.07 9.36 -1.79
C GLY A 103 -3.69 9.79 -2.28
N VAL A 104 -3.14 9.09 -3.26
CA VAL A 104 -1.80 9.36 -3.80
C VAL A 104 -1.85 9.54 -5.31
N GLU A 105 -0.80 10.16 -5.86
CA GLU A 105 -0.69 10.43 -7.29
C GLU A 105 0.19 9.42 -8.02
N TYR A 106 0.89 8.56 -7.28
CA TYR A 106 1.71 7.51 -7.85
C TYR A 106 1.89 6.37 -6.85
N LEU A 107 2.19 5.18 -7.38
CA LEU A 107 2.63 4.04 -6.60
C LEU A 107 4.10 3.76 -6.92
N ASP A 108 4.85 3.27 -5.95
CA ASP A 108 6.27 2.94 -6.17
C ASP A 108 6.42 1.62 -6.91
N LEU A 109 5.50 0.69 -6.68
CA LEU A 109 5.49 -0.60 -7.33
C LEU A 109 4.06 -1.07 -7.51
N TYR A 110 3.72 -1.53 -8.72
CA TYR A 110 2.40 -2.04 -9.03
C TYR A 110 2.57 -3.42 -9.66
N LEU A 111 1.99 -4.43 -9.03
CA LEU A 111 2.23 -5.82 -9.38
C LEU A 111 0.98 -6.48 -9.96
N TYR A 112 1.20 -7.50 -10.77
CA TYR A 112 0.15 -8.42 -11.18
C TYR A 112 -0.09 -9.41 -10.06
N HIS A 113 -1.31 -9.46 -9.55
CA HIS A 113 -1.66 -10.26 -8.38
C HIS A 113 -2.03 -11.66 -8.84
N TRP A 114 -1.18 -12.60 -8.55
CA TRP A 114 -1.17 -14.00 -8.97
C TRP A 114 -1.89 -14.28 -10.29
N ARG A 115 -1.79 -15.51 -10.79
CA ARG A 115 -2.41 -15.92 -12.04
C ARG A 115 -3.64 -16.78 -11.78
#